data_d35507f87d3ca9d5acc27513891b54c8
#
_entry.id   d35507f87d3ca9d5acc27513891b54c8
#
_cell.length_a   1.000
_cell.length_b   1.000
_cell.length_c   1.000
_cell.angle_alpha   90.00
_cell.angle_beta   90.00
_cell.angle_gamma   90.00
#
_symmetry.space_group_name_H-M   'P 1'
#
loop_
_entity.id
_entity.type
_entity.pdbx_description
1 polymer ?
#
loop_
_entity_poly.entity_id
_entity_poly.type
_entity_poly.pdbx_seq_one_letter_code
_entity_poly.pdbx_strand_id
1 'polypeptide(L)'
;WEKDFAQEIADDRMKIVSIHTVFEGHRHQSLSRLKKFVKATGFGHSVGHDRHDVSDEYPNTMILYGTRGTPEVAIIDKEGLIAYQRIGFFDVEEKTQMIRDLMAA
;
A
#
# COMPACT_ATOMS: atom_id res chain seq x y z
N TRP A 1 0.98 10.81 -3.72
CA TRP A 1 1.56 11.03 -2.40
C TRP A 1 3.09 11.03 -2.39
N GLU A 2 3.74 10.27 -3.25
CA GLU A 2 5.21 10.30 -3.34
C GLU A 2 5.76 11.71 -3.56
N LYS A 3 5.13 12.46 -4.47
CA LYS A 3 5.57 13.83 -4.80
C LYS A 3 5.18 14.82 -3.72
N ASP A 4 3.99 14.70 -3.18
CA ASP A 4 3.48 15.61 -2.14
C ASP A 4 4.27 15.52 -0.84
N PHE A 5 4.78 14.34 -0.53
CA PHE A 5 5.51 14.05 0.70
C PHE A 5 6.99 13.72 0.45
N ALA A 6 7.54 14.18 -0.65
CA ALA A 6 8.93 13.85 -1.03
C ALA A 6 9.94 14.22 0.07
N GLN A 7 9.78 15.36 0.73
CA GLN A 7 10.67 15.80 1.80
C GLN A 7 10.52 14.94 3.06
N GLU A 8 9.27 14.66 3.44
CA GLU A 8 8.96 13.82 4.61
C GLU A 8 9.49 12.40 4.44
N ILE A 9 9.41 11.87 3.22
CA ILE A 9 9.95 10.55 2.88
C ILE A 9 11.48 10.58 2.95
N ALA A 10 12.12 11.62 2.40
CA ALA A 10 13.57 11.79 2.44
C ALA A 10 14.09 11.92 3.88
N ASP A 11 13.31 12.56 4.75
CA ASP A 11 13.64 12.75 6.17
C ASP A 11 13.27 11.54 7.05
N ASP A 12 12.79 10.46 6.45
CA ASP A 12 12.36 9.22 7.13
C ASP A 12 11.20 9.45 8.12
N ARG A 13 10.38 10.47 7.86
CA ARG A 13 9.17 10.77 8.67
C ARG A 13 7.91 10.14 8.11
N MET A 14 7.97 9.65 6.87
CA MET A 14 6.87 8.96 6.20
C MET A 14 7.43 7.84 5.33
N LYS A 15 6.71 6.74 5.27
CA LYS A 15 6.99 5.64 4.35
C LYS A 15 5.75 5.30 3.56
N ILE A 16 5.93 5.04 2.27
CA ILE A 16 4.88 4.51 1.41
C ILE A 16 5.31 3.10 1.03
N VAL A 17 4.41 2.15 1.22
CA VAL A 17 4.64 0.75 0.82
C VAL A 17 3.43 0.30 0.01
N SER A 18 3.69 -0.20 -1.19
CA SER A 18 2.66 -0.85 -2.00
C SER A 18 2.81 -2.35 -1.90
N ILE A 19 1.68 -3.04 -1.75
CA ILE A 19 1.66 -4.50 -1.67
C ILE A 19 0.87 -5.04 -2.87
N HIS A 20 1.54 -5.85 -3.67
CA HIS A 20 0.91 -6.55 -4.78
C HIS A 20 0.24 -7.82 -4.24
N THR A 21 -1.10 -7.80 -4.18
CA THR A 21 -1.90 -8.89 -3.63
C THR A 21 -2.55 -9.65 -4.79
N VAL A 22 -2.34 -10.96 -4.85
CA VAL A 22 -2.88 -11.82 -5.91
C VAL A 22 -3.91 -12.76 -5.31
N PHE A 23 -5.19 -12.50 -5.58
CA PHE A 23 -6.32 -13.34 -5.17
C PHE A 23 -7.12 -13.86 -6.36
N GLU A 24 -6.81 -13.36 -7.55
CA GLU A 24 -7.34 -13.84 -8.83
C GLU A 24 -6.30 -13.56 -9.92
N GLY A 25 -6.36 -14.27 -11.04
CA GLY A 25 -5.45 -14.04 -12.14
C GLY A 25 -3.99 -14.31 -11.83
N HIS A 26 -3.69 -15.32 -11.02
CA HIS A 26 -2.33 -15.67 -10.57
C HIS A 26 -1.34 -15.81 -11.73
N ARG A 27 -1.78 -16.34 -12.86
CA ARG A 27 -0.94 -16.55 -14.04
C ARG A 27 -0.47 -15.23 -14.65
N HIS A 28 -1.33 -14.20 -14.59
CA HIS A 28 -1.05 -12.87 -15.17
C HIS A 28 -0.45 -11.90 -14.17
N GLN A 29 -0.49 -12.23 -12.88
CA GLN A 29 -0.04 -11.37 -11.80
C GLN A 29 1.10 -11.98 -11.01
N SER A 30 2.05 -12.60 -11.70
CA SER A 30 3.23 -13.22 -11.09
C SER A 30 4.22 -12.18 -10.57
N LEU A 31 5.12 -12.62 -9.68
CA LEU A 31 6.22 -11.78 -9.19
C LEU A 31 7.09 -11.25 -10.33
N SER A 32 7.33 -12.08 -11.34
CA SER A 32 8.09 -11.69 -12.53
C SER A 32 7.45 -10.51 -13.28
N ARG A 33 6.14 -10.55 -13.45
CA ARG A 33 5.39 -9.46 -14.08
C ARG A 33 5.36 -8.22 -13.21
N LEU A 34 5.24 -8.37 -11.90
CA LEU A 34 5.31 -7.26 -10.95
C LEU A 34 6.65 -6.53 -11.07
N LYS A 35 7.75 -7.27 -11.09
CA LYS A 35 9.09 -6.68 -11.23
C LYS A 35 9.22 -5.87 -12.51
N LYS A 36 8.69 -6.36 -13.63
CA LYS A 36 8.68 -5.65 -14.91
C LYS A 36 7.84 -4.37 -14.84
N PHE A 37 6.67 -4.45 -14.22
CA PHE A 37 5.76 -3.31 -14.04
C PHE A 37 6.39 -2.22 -13.20
N VAL A 38 6.97 -2.56 -12.07
CA VAL A 38 7.63 -1.60 -11.16
C VAL A 38 8.79 -0.91 -11.87
N LYS A 39 9.60 -1.66 -12.62
CA LYS A 39 10.70 -1.10 -13.40
C LYS A 39 10.21 -0.15 -14.47
N ALA A 40 9.12 -0.48 -15.15
CA ALA A 40 8.53 0.35 -16.22
C ALA A 40 7.89 1.63 -15.68
N THR A 41 7.23 1.59 -14.52
CA THR A 41 6.54 2.73 -13.93
C THR A 41 7.44 3.65 -13.11
N GLY A 42 8.59 3.15 -12.66
CA GLY A 42 9.56 3.94 -11.91
C GLY A 42 9.09 4.36 -10.53
N PHE A 43 8.38 3.49 -9.81
CA PHE A 43 7.98 3.76 -8.43
C PHE A 43 9.20 4.02 -7.54
N GLY A 44 9.15 5.11 -6.77
CA GLY A 44 10.20 5.47 -5.83
C GLY A 44 10.04 4.89 -4.44
N HIS A 45 8.93 4.22 -4.15
CA HIS A 45 8.65 3.60 -2.85
C HIS A 45 8.77 2.07 -2.92
N SER A 46 8.82 1.43 -1.77
CA SER A 46 8.89 -0.03 -1.66
C SER A 46 7.62 -0.68 -2.18
N VAL A 47 7.78 -1.73 -2.98
CA VAL A 47 6.68 -2.55 -3.49
C VAL A 47 6.94 -4.01 -3.08
N GLY A 48 6.03 -4.56 -2.28
CA GLY A 48 6.09 -5.96 -1.85
C GLY A 48 5.15 -6.82 -2.68
N HIS A 49 5.50 -8.10 -2.78
CA HIS A 49 4.63 -9.13 -3.35
C HIS A 49 4.11 -9.99 -2.21
N ASP A 50 2.79 -9.98 -2.02
CA ASP A 50 2.17 -10.67 -0.89
C ASP A 50 2.21 -12.19 -1.05
N ARG A 51 2.54 -12.90 0.02
CA ARG A 51 2.71 -14.36 0.03
C ARG A 51 1.42 -15.05 0.43
N HIS A 52 1.28 -16.31 0.00
CA HIS A 52 0.15 -17.19 0.33
C HIS A 52 0.62 -18.31 1.26
N ASP A 53 0.83 -17.99 2.54
CA ASP A 53 1.31 -18.99 3.52
C ASP A 53 0.15 -19.70 4.25
N VAL A 54 -1.01 -19.05 4.35
CA VAL A 54 -2.18 -19.55 5.09
C VAL A 54 -3.26 -20.08 4.14
N SER A 55 -3.45 -19.42 3.01
CA SER A 55 -4.50 -19.75 2.03
C SER A 55 -3.94 -19.72 0.61
N ASP A 56 -4.37 -20.66 -0.22
CA ASP A 56 -4.03 -20.66 -1.65
C ASP A 56 -4.80 -19.57 -2.42
N GLU A 57 -5.94 -19.15 -1.89
CA GLU A 57 -6.83 -18.18 -2.52
C GLU A 57 -6.46 -16.74 -2.15
N TYR A 58 -6.21 -16.47 -0.87
CA TYR A 58 -5.97 -15.13 -0.36
C TYR A 58 -4.57 -14.98 0.21
N PRO A 59 -3.83 -13.93 -0.21
CA PRO A 59 -2.49 -13.67 0.33
C PRO A 59 -2.53 -13.18 1.78
N ASN A 60 -1.39 -13.33 2.46
CA ASN A 60 -1.26 -13.09 3.90
C ASN A 60 -1.72 -11.72 4.35
N THR A 61 -1.31 -10.66 3.64
CA THR A 61 -1.64 -9.28 4.03
C THR A 61 -3.13 -9.00 3.88
N MET A 62 -3.78 -9.56 2.86
CA MET A 62 -5.23 -9.45 2.71
C MET A 62 -5.96 -10.05 3.91
N ILE A 63 -5.51 -11.22 4.36
CA ILE A 63 -6.10 -11.89 5.53
C ILE A 63 -5.88 -11.05 6.79
N LEU A 64 -4.65 -10.58 7.01
CA LEU A 64 -4.27 -9.81 8.19
C LEU A 64 -5.07 -8.51 8.32
N TYR A 65 -5.28 -7.80 7.22
CA TYR A 65 -6.01 -6.53 7.19
C TYR A 65 -7.51 -6.68 6.98
N GLY A 66 -7.99 -7.90 6.77
CA GLY A 66 -9.41 -8.16 6.48
C GLY A 66 -9.85 -7.59 5.13
N THR A 67 -8.91 -7.46 4.20
CA THR A 67 -9.15 -6.89 2.87
C THR A 67 -9.99 -7.84 2.02
N ARG A 68 -11.04 -7.30 1.38
CA ARG A 68 -11.95 -8.09 0.53
C ARG A 68 -11.73 -7.86 -0.95
N GLY A 69 -10.86 -6.96 -1.33
CA GLY A 69 -10.59 -6.64 -2.72
C GLY A 69 -9.56 -5.53 -2.86
N THR A 70 -9.30 -5.12 -4.09
CA THR A 70 -8.34 -4.07 -4.43
C THR A 70 -8.99 -3.04 -5.37
N PRO A 71 -8.51 -1.80 -5.40
CA PRO A 71 -7.45 -1.25 -4.57
C PRO A 71 -7.93 -0.97 -3.13
N GLU A 72 -7.01 -1.08 -2.18
CA GLU A 72 -7.27 -0.71 -0.79
C GLU A 72 -6.10 0.09 -0.25
N VAL A 73 -6.39 1.05 0.62
CA VAL A 73 -5.39 1.86 1.29
C VAL A 73 -5.55 1.75 2.80
N ALA A 74 -4.42 1.72 3.50
CA ALA A 74 -4.38 1.85 4.95
C ALA A 74 -3.41 2.96 5.31
N ILE A 75 -3.83 3.86 6.20
CA ILE A 75 -2.98 4.91 6.77
C ILE A 75 -2.70 4.52 8.22
N ILE A 76 -1.42 4.38 8.53
CA ILE A 76 -0.95 3.92 9.84
C ILE A 76 -0.25 5.11 10.52
N ASP A 77 -0.63 5.39 11.76
CA ASP A 77 -0.07 6.51 12.51
C ASP A 77 1.30 6.16 13.14
N LYS A 78 1.89 7.13 13.85
CA LYS A 78 3.21 6.98 14.51
C LYS A 78 3.26 5.87 15.55
N GLU A 79 2.11 5.52 16.12
CA GLU A 79 2.01 4.48 17.16
C GLU A 79 1.76 3.11 16.59
N GLY A 80 1.67 2.99 15.25
CA GLY A 80 1.41 1.72 14.58
C GLY A 80 -0.06 1.35 14.51
N LEU A 81 -0.96 2.29 14.76
CA LEU A 81 -2.39 2.06 14.69
C LEU A 81 -2.94 2.47 13.34
N ILE A 82 -3.92 1.72 12.84
CA ILE A 82 -4.60 2.05 11.60
C ILE A 82 -5.54 3.22 11.85
N ALA A 83 -5.20 4.38 11.30
CA ALA A 83 -6.02 5.59 11.40
C ALA A 83 -7.13 5.61 10.35
N TYR A 84 -6.91 4.95 9.22
CA TYR A 84 -7.86 4.90 8.11
C TYR A 84 -7.59 3.68 7.25
N GLN A 85 -8.66 3.03 6.81
CA GLN A 85 -8.58 1.90 5.88
C GLN A 85 -9.83 1.91 5.00
N ARG A 86 -9.63 1.83 3.69
CA ARG A 86 -10.75 1.82 2.75
C ARG A 86 -10.42 1.07 1.47
N ILE A 87 -11.38 0.31 0.97
CA ILE A 87 -11.37 -0.29 -0.36
C ILE A 87 -11.99 0.69 -1.37
N GLY A 88 -11.42 0.76 -2.57
CA GLY A 88 -11.94 1.57 -3.66
C GLY A 88 -11.47 3.02 -3.61
N PHE A 89 -12.31 3.92 -4.13
CA PHE A 89 -11.97 5.32 -4.26
C PHE A 89 -12.14 6.09 -2.94
N PHE A 90 -11.30 7.09 -2.75
CA PHE A 90 -11.37 8.01 -1.62
C PHE A 90 -10.92 9.41 -2.08
N ASP A 91 -11.25 10.42 -1.27
CA ASP A 91 -10.82 11.80 -1.52
C ASP A 91 -9.34 11.95 -1.16
N VAL A 92 -8.49 12.05 -2.19
CA VAL A 92 -7.03 12.13 -2.01
C VAL A 92 -6.62 13.40 -1.27
N GLU A 93 -7.25 14.53 -1.55
CA GLU A 93 -6.93 15.81 -0.88
C GLU A 93 -7.26 15.75 0.61
N GLU A 94 -8.43 15.22 0.95
CA GLU A 94 -8.87 15.04 2.33
C GLU A 94 -7.89 14.13 3.09
N LYS A 95 -7.48 13.01 2.47
CA LYS A 95 -6.56 12.07 3.12
C LYS A 95 -5.13 12.58 3.15
N THR A 96 -4.72 13.40 2.19
CA THR A 96 -3.45 14.12 2.24
C THR A 96 -3.40 15.03 3.47
N GLN A 97 -4.47 15.76 3.73
CA GLN A 97 -4.56 16.63 4.91
C GLN A 97 -4.56 15.80 6.19
N MET A 98 -5.27 14.67 6.21
CA MET A 98 -5.27 13.75 7.34
C MET A 98 -3.86 13.27 7.67
N ILE A 99 -3.08 12.89 6.66
CA ILE A 99 -1.68 12.46 6.84
C ILE A 99 -0.85 13.60 7.45
N ARG A 100 -1.00 14.84 6.96
CA ARG A 100 -0.31 16.00 7.53
C ARG A 100 -0.66 16.22 8.98
N ASP A 101 -1.94 16.10 9.31
CA ASP A 101 -2.42 16.24 10.68
C ASP A 101 -1.85 15.17 11.61
N LEU A 102 -1.76 13.93 11.14
CA LEU A 102 -1.16 12.82 11.89
C LEU A 102 0.34 13.04 12.13
N MET A 103 1.04 13.64 11.17
CA MET A 103 2.47 13.97 11.32
C MET A 103 2.68 15.08 12.33
N ALA A 104 1.77 16.05 12.40
CA ALA A 104 1.86 17.20 13.30
C ALA A 104 1.48 16.86 14.74
N ALA A 105 0.76 15.76 14.92
CA ALA A 105 0.27 15.36 16.26
C ALA A 105 1.38 14.87 17.19
#